data_db23a10aa95752155449ea21c8c84c0f
#
_entry.id   db23a10aa95752155449ea21c8c84c0f
#
_cell.length_a   1.000
_cell.length_b   1.000
_cell.length_c   1.000
_cell.angle_alpha   90.00
_cell.angle_beta   90.00
_cell.angle_gamma   90.00
#
_symmetry.space_group_name_H-M   'P 1'
#
loop_
_entity.id
_entity.type
_entity.pdbx_description
1 polymer ?
#
loop_
_entity_poly.entity_id
_entity_poly.type
_entity_poly.pdbx_seq_one_letter_code
_entity_poly.pdbx_strand_id
1 'polypeptide(L)'
;MIEATAIGISLFLASLTLHLAMLRLAKKVSPPGVAPANLRLTAGSLLVLLSHMLVAVVFASGFAWAASLGLGDFAKEPSMSAMDYYYFALITVTTVGLGDIYPTEHLRVITGIASLTGFILISCTAQYVYKTMNHQQN
;
A
#
# COMPACT_ATOMS: atom_id res chain seq x y z
N MET A 1 -13.58 -10.27 15.70
CA MET A 1 -13.86 -10.25 14.25
C MET A 1 -14.36 -8.88 13.78
N ILE A 2 -15.41 -8.29 14.36
CA ILE A 2 -15.95 -6.97 13.97
C ILE A 2 -14.88 -5.87 14.11
N GLU A 3 -14.15 -5.84 15.21
CA GLU A 3 -13.06 -4.88 15.45
C GLU A 3 -11.95 -4.98 14.40
N ALA A 4 -11.48 -6.19 14.09
CA ALA A 4 -10.47 -6.40 13.05
C ALA A 4 -10.94 -5.91 11.66
N THR A 5 -12.23 -6.15 11.34
CA THR A 5 -12.82 -5.66 10.10
C THR A 5 -12.90 -4.13 10.09
N ALA A 6 -13.31 -3.51 11.20
CA ALA A 6 -13.38 -2.04 11.32
C ALA A 6 -11.99 -1.39 11.18
N ILE A 7 -10.97 -1.97 11.84
CA ILE A 7 -9.58 -1.54 11.70
C ILE A 7 -9.13 -1.69 10.24
N GLY A 8 -9.34 -2.83 9.62
CA GLY A 8 -8.97 -3.07 8.22
C GLY A 8 -9.60 -2.09 7.26
N ILE A 9 -10.91 -1.79 7.41
CA ILE A 9 -11.61 -0.79 6.58
C ILE A 9 -11.04 0.61 6.80
N SER A 10 -10.74 0.97 8.04
CA SER A 10 -10.12 2.28 8.35
C SER A 10 -8.75 2.43 7.70
N LEU A 11 -7.92 1.38 7.76
CA LEU A 11 -6.60 1.34 7.11
C LEU A 11 -6.74 1.40 5.57
N PHE A 12 -7.74 0.72 4.99
CA PHE A 12 -8.05 0.81 3.57
C PHE A 12 -8.39 2.25 3.16
N LEU A 13 -9.30 2.92 3.88
CA LEU A 13 -9.69 4.30 3.56
C LEU A 13 -8.52 5.28 3.69
N ALA A 14 -7.70 5.14 4.73
CA ALA A 14 -6.49 5.94 4.93
C ALA A 14 -5.49 5.72 3.77
N SER A 15 -5.25 4.47 3.40
CA SER A 15 -4.35 4.09 2.31
C SER A 15 -4.84 4.60 0.95
N LEU A 16 -6.14 4.47 0.68
CA LEU A 16 -6.77 4.97 -0.55
C LEU A 16 -6.62 6.50 -0.65
N THR A 17 -6.94 7.21 0.43
CA THR A 17 -6.82 8.67 0.48
C THR A 17 -5.39 9.13 0.24
N LEU A 18 -4.43 8.51 0.91
CA LEU A 18 -3.00 8.76 0.75
C LEU A 18 -2.56 8.53 -0.70
N HIS A 19 -2.92 7.39 -1.28
CA HIS A 19 -2.54 7.03 -2.65
C HIS A 19 -3.12 8.00 -3.67
N LEU A 20 -4.40 8.36 -3.56
CA LEU A 20 -5.04 9.33 -4.45
C LEU A 20 -4.40 10.73 -4.31
N ALA A 21 -4.00 11.15 -3.11
CA ALA A 21 -3.27 12.40 -2.90
C ALA A 21 -1.91 12.37 -3.61
N MET A 22 -1.18 11.24 -3.52
CA MET A 22 0.10 11.06 -4.21
C MET A 22 -0.04 11.05 -5.74
N LEU A 23 -1.10 10.43 -6.28
CA LEU A 23 -1.38 10.50 -7.72
C LEU A 23 -1.72 11.93 -8.19
N ARG A 24 -2.43 12.71 -7.35
CA ARG A 24 -2.70 14.14 -7.64
C ARG A 24 -1.40 14.95 -7.62
N LEU A 25 -0.52 14.68 -6.67
CA LEU A 25 0.79 15.32 -6.58
C LEU A 25 1.65 14.98 -7.80
N ALA A 26 1.69 13.73 -8.23
CA ALA A 26 2.41 13.29 -9.42
C ALA A 26 1.97 14.06 -10.68
N LYS A 27 0.67 14.32 -10.84
CA LYS A 27 0.14 15.15 -11.93
C LYS A 27 0.57 16.62 -11.83
N LYS A 28 0.68 17.17 -10.62
CA LYS A 28 1.08 18.57 -10.40
C LYS A 28 2.58 18.80 -10.62
N VAL A 29 3.42 17.86 -10.20
CA VAL A 29 4.88 17.96 -10.29
C VAL A 29 5.38 17.83 -11.73
N SER A 30 4.61 17.16 -12.58
CA SER A 30 5.00 16.89 -13.97
C SER A 30 3.91 17.27 -14.96
N PRO A 31 3.58 18.58 -15.11
CA PRO A 31 2.55 19.03 -16.05
C PRO A 31 2.99 18.82 -17.49
N PRO A 32 2.03 18.58 -18.41
CA PRO A 32 2.32 18.47 -19.85
C PRO A 32 3.01 19.72 -20.40
N GLY A 33 4.04 19.53 -21.24
CA GLY A 33 4.74 20.62 -21.93
C GLY A 33 5.90 21.27 -21.17
N VAL A 34 6.11 20.96 -19.87
CA VAL A 34 7.20 21.56 -19.07
C VAL A 34 8.47 20.69 -19.04
N ALA A 35 8.33 19.38 -19.14
CA ALA A 35 9.47 18.47 -19.11
C ALA A 35 9.36 17.38 -20.19
N PRO A 36 10.51 16.78 -20.59
CA PRO A 36 10.50 15.64 -21.50
C PRO A 36 9.62 14.49 -20.98
N ALA A 37 8.97 13.80 -21.91
CA ALA A 37 8.04 12.72 -21.62
C ALA A 37 8.62 11.65 -20.68
N ASN A 38 9.86 11.21 -20.94
CA ASN A 38 10.54 10.20 -20.13
C ASN A 38 10.78 10.68 -18.67
N LEU A 39 11.18 11.93 -18.48
CA LEU A 39 11.39 12.49 -17.15
C LEU A 39 10.09 12.57 -16.34
N ARG A 40 8.99 12.94 -16.98
CA ARG A 40 7.66 12.98 -16.39
C ARG A 40 7.19 11.59 -15.96
N LEU A 41 7.38 10.58 -16.80
CA LEU A 41 7.03 9.20 -16.50
C LEU A 41 7.86 8.68 -15.33
N THR A 42 9.17 8.92 -15.33
CA THR A 42 10.07 8.50 -14.25
C THR A 42 9.70 9.16 -12.91
N ALA A 43 9.50 10.48 -12.90
CA ALA A 43 9.11 11.21 -11.69
C ALA A 43 7.75 10.73 -11.14
N GLY A 44 6.77 10.51 -12.02
CA GLY A 44 5.48 9.95 -11.65
C GLY A 44 5.59 8.54 -11.06
N SER A 45 6.41 7.69 -11.67
CA SER A 45 6.65 6.32 -11.19
C SER A 45 7.33 6.28 -9.83
N LEU A 46 8.27 7.19 -9.56
CA LEU A 46 8.91 7.31 -8.24
C LEU A 46 7.91 7.75 -7.16
N LEU A 47 7.03 8.70 -7.46
CA LEU A 47 5.98 9.12 -6.52
C LEU A 47 4.96 7.99 -6.26
N VAL A 48 4.67 7.19 -7.26
CA VAL A 48 3.82 5.99 -7.10
C VAL A 48 4.51 4.95 -6.23
N LEU A 49 5.80 4.66 -6.46
CA LEU A 49 6.57 3.76 -5.60
C LEU A 49 6.56 4.24 -4.15
N LEU A 50 6.85 5.52 -3.92
CA LEU A 50 6.81 6.12 -2.59
C LEU A 50 5.42 5.96 -1.95
N SER A 51 4.34 6.15 -2.72
CA SER A 51 2.98 5.95 -2.25
C SER A 51 2.74 4.52 -1.74
N HIS A 52 3.19 3.50 -2.47
CA HIS A 52 3.04 2.10 -2.05
C HIS A 52 3.87 1.79 -0.79
N MET A 53 5.07 2.35 -0.68
CA MET A 53 5.89 2.22 0.53
C MET A 53 5.20 2.86 1.75
N LEU A 54 4.58 4.03 1.58
CA LEU A 54 3.82 4.69 2.65
C LEU A 54 2.55 3.91 3.02
N VAL A 55 1.86 3.31 2.06
CA VAL A 55 0.72 2.41 2.32
C VAL A 55 1.17 1.20 3.15
N ALA A 56 2.34 0.63 2.86
CA ALA A 56 2.91 -0.44 3.69
C ALA A 56 3.18 0.04 5.13
N VAL A 57 3.65 1.29 5.33
CA VAL A 57 3.80 1.86 6.68
C VAL A 57 2.45 1.99 7.41
N VAL A 58 1.39 2.42 6.71
CA VAL A 58 0.04 2.52 7.28
C VAL A 58 -0.44 1.14 7.75
N PHE A 59 -0.29 0.10 6.94
CA PHE A 59 -0.68 -1.26 7.34
C PHE A 59 0.25 -1.84 8.41
N ALA A 60 1.56 -1.57 8.38
CA ALA A 60 2.50 -2.00 9.41
C ALA A 60 2.11 -1.47 10.79
N SER A 61 1.80 -0.17 10.88
CA SER A 61 1.31 0.44 12.12
C SER A 61 -0.04 -0.15 12.56
N GLY A 62 -0.92 -0.44 11.60
CA GLY A 62 -2.20 -1.10 11.87
C GLY A 62 -2.05 -2.52 12.39
N PHE A 63 -1.13 -3.32 11.86
CA PHE A 63 -0.82 -4.66 12.36
C PHE A 63 -0.24 -4.62 13.77
N ALA A 64 0.74 -3.74 14.02
CA ALA A 64 1.33 -3.57 15.34
C ALA A 64 0.27 -3.15 16.38
N TRP A 65 -0.61 -2.22 16.01
CA TRP A 65 -1.72 -1.79 16.87
C TRP A 65 -2.72 -2.92 17.13
N ALA A 66 -3.16 -3.63 16.11
CA ALA A 66 -4.11 -4.73 16.25
C ALA A 66 -3.53 -5.90 17.08
N ALA A 67 -2.24 -6.21 16.94
CA ALA A 67 -1.55 -7.19 17.78
C ALA A 67 -1.51 -6.73 19.23
N SER A 68 -1.25 -5.45 19.52
CA SER A 68 -1.28 -4.91 20.88
C SER A 68 -2.67 -4.94 21.55
N LEU A 69 -3.73 -4.99 20.74
CA LEU A 69 -5.11 -5.18 21.21
C LEU A 69 -5.47 -6.66 21.44
N GLY A 70 -4.54 -7.58 21.22
CA GLY A 70 -4.77 -9.03 21.37
C GLY A 70 -5.68 -9.62 20.28
N LEU A 71 -5.71 -9.03 19.08
CA LEU A 71 -6.51 -9.54 17.95
C LEU A 71 -5.82 -10.70 17.22
N GLY A 72 -4.66 -11.13 17.66
CA GLY A 72 -3.85 -12.22 17.13
C GLY A 72 -2.37 -11.88 17.15
N ASP A 73 -1.56 -12.86 16.75
CA ASP A 73 -0.10 -12.80 16.72
C ASP A 73 0.44 -13.16 15.33
N PHE A 74 1.75 -13.16 15.19
CA PHE A 74 2.44 -13.59 13.99
C PHE A 74 3.18 -14.90 14.25
N ALA A 75 2.89 -15.92 13.46
CA ALA A 75 3.59 -17.18 13.55
C ALA A 75 4.95 -17.12 12.84
N LYS A 76 5.90 -17.93 13.33
CA LYS A 76 7.31 -18.03 12.94
C LYS A 76 8.19 -16.85 13.38
N GLU A 77 7.62 -15.75 13.87
CA GLU A 77 8.37 -14.63 14.44
C GLU A 77 7.72 -14.24 15.78
N PRO A 78 8.21 -14.82 16.89
CA PRO A 78 7.58 -14.61 18.22
C PRO A 78 7.80 -13.21 18.81
N SER A 79 8.72 -12.43 18.24
CA SER A 79 9.00 -11.05 18.67
C SER A 79 9.13 -10.13 17.48
N MET A 80 8.00 -9.64 16.96
CA MET A 80 7.94 -8.74 15.82
C MET A 80 8.59 -7.39 16.13
N SER A 81 9.63 -7.04 15.40
CA SER A 81 10.20 -5.69 15.37
C SER A 81 9.38 -4.77 14.45
N ALA A 82 9.63 -3.46 14.51
CA ALA A 82 9.02 -2.51 13.58
C ALA A 82 9.34 -2.83 12.11
N MET A 83 10.54 -3.38 11.85
CA MET A 83 10.94 -3.80 10.51
C MET A 83 10.16 -5.02 10.05
N ASP A 84 9.89 -6.00 10.93
CA ASP A 84 9.12 -7.20 10.59
C ASP A 84 7.66 -6.86 10.26
N TYR A 85 7.04 -5.93 11.02
CA TYR A 85 5.71 -5.40 10.68
C TYR A 85 5.70 -4.71 9.32
N TYR A 86 6.72 -3.90 9.03
CA TYR A 86 6.83 -3.20 7.75
C TYR A 86 7.07 -4.18 6.60
N TYR A 87 7.99 -5.11 6.75
CA TYR A 87 8.25 -6.18 5.79
C TYR A 87 6.99 -6.98 5.49
N PHE A 88 6.31 -7.47 6.53
CA PHE A 88 5.06 -8.22 6.37
C PHE A 88 3.98 -7.40 5.64
N ALA A 89 3.80 -6.14 6.02
CA ALA A 89 2.86 -5.24 5.35
C ALA A 89 3.23 -5.06 3.87
N LEU A 90 4.51 -4.87 3.57
CA LEU A 90 5.00 -4.67 2.20
C LEU A 90 4.71 -5.88 1.31
N ILE A 91 5.08 -7.11 1.76
CA ILE A 91 4.82 -8.33 0.98
C ILE A 91 3.34 -8.66 0.86
N THR A 92 2.52 -8.20 1.81
CA THR A 92 1.06 -8.38 1.79
C THR A 92 0.39 -7.40 0.83
N VAL A 93 0.70 -6.11 0.93
CA VAL A 93 0.14 -5.06 0.06
C VAL A 93 0.58 -5.26 -1.40
N THR A 94 1.79 -5.74 -1.64
CA THR A 94 2.26 -6.10 -2.99
C THR A 94 1.72 -7.44 -3.50
N THR A 95 0.93 -8.15 -2.68
CA THR A 95 0.36 -9.47 -2.99
C THR A 95 1.38 -10.58 -3.24
N VAL A 96 2.64 -10.38 -2.83
CA VAL A 96 3.71 -11.39 -2.97
C VAL A 96 3.52 -12.55 -1.98
N GLY A 97 3.27 -12.24 -0.70
CA GLY A 97 2.91 -13.22 0.33
C GLY A 97 3.88 -14.39 0.46
N LEU A 98 5.15 -14.14 0.81
CA LEU A 98 6.20 -15.17 0.87
C LEU A 98 5.91 -16.31 1.87
N GLY A 99 5.08 -16.07 2.92
CA GLY A 99 4.66 -17.09 3.88
C GLY A 99 5.74 -17.47 4.90
N ASP A 100 6.79 -16.68 5.01
CA ASP A 100 7.82 -16.77 6.05
C ASP A 100 7.34 -16.24 7.40
N ILE A 101 6.50 -15.20 7.39
CA ILE A 101 5.73 -14.67 8.51
C ILE A 101 4.25 -14.71 8.10
N TYR A 102 3.37 -15.16 8.97
CA TYR A 102 1.93 -15.16 8.71
C TYR A 102 1.10 -14.86 9.95
N PRO A 103 -0.03 -14.16 9.80
CA PRO A 103 -0.89 -13.75 10.90
C PRO A 103 -1.72 -14.91 11.42
N THR A 104 -2.08 -14.83 12.70
CA THR A 104 -3.01 -15.76 13.35
C THR A 104 -4.34 -15.06 13.63
N GLU A 105 -5.34 -15.81 14.02
CA GLU A 105 -6.64 -15.34 14.50
C GLU A 105 -7.27 -14.22 13.64
N HIS A 106 -7.63 -13.10 14.26
CA HIS A 106 -8.34 -12.01 13.62
C HIS A 106 -7.45 -11.10 12.75
N LEU A 107 -6.11 -11.15 12.94
CA LEU A 107 -5.18 -10.45 12.07
C LEU A 107 -5.26 -10.93 10.60
N ARG A 108 -5.72 -12.15 10.38
CA ARG A 108 -5.96 -12.70 9.03
C ARG A 108 -6.97 -11.87 8.23
N VAL A 109 -7.97 -11.29 8.91
CA VAL A 109 -8.97 -10.43 8.26
C VAL A 109 -8.31 -9.13 7.79
N ILE A 110 -7.51 -8.49 8.65
CA ILE A 110 -6.78 -7.27 8.29
C ILE A 110 -5.80 -7.56 7.14
N THR A 111 -5.14 -8.71 7.14
CA THR A 111 -4.23 -9.15 6.08
C THR A 111 -4.95 -9.30 4.74
N GLY A 112 -6.12 -9.93 4.72
CA GLY A 112 -6.94 -10.05 3.52
C GLY A 112 -7.34 -8.68 2.96
N ILE A 113 -7.74 -7.74 3.83
CA ILE A 113 -8.07 -6.35 3.44
C ILE A 113 -6.82 -5.63 2.91
N ALA A 114 -5.65 -5.84 3.53
CA ALA A 114 -4.39 -5.27 3.05
C ALA A 114 -4.04 -5.74 1.63
N SER A 115 -4.19 -7.03 1.35
CA SER A 115 -3.96 -7.60 0.02
C SER A 115 -4.95 -7.05 -1.01
N LEU A 116 -6.23 -6.96 -0.70
CA LEU A 116 -7.25 -6.35 -1.56
C LEU A 116 -6.95 -4.87 -1.81
N THR A 117 -6.53 -4.15 -0.76
CA THR A 117 -6.12 -2.74 -0.88
C THR A 117 -4.98 -2.60 -1.88
N GLY A 118 -3.93 -3.39 -1.72
CA GLY A 118 -2.78 -3.36 -2.64
C GLY A 118 -3.18 -3.62 -4.08
N PHE A 119 -4.00 -4.63 -4.33
CA PHE A 119 -4.52 -4.94 -5.67
C PHE A 119 -5.28 -3.77 -6.29
N ILE A 120 -6.17 -3.11 -5.54
CA ILE A 120 -6.93 -1.95 -6.00
C ILE A 120 -5.99 -0.78 -6.33
N LEU A 121 -5.02 -0.47 -5.45
CA LEU A 121 -4.10 0.64 -5.63
C LEU A 121 -3.14 0.43 -6.81
N ILE A 122 -2.66 -0.81 -7.02
CA ILE A 122 -1.85 -1.18 -8.20
C ILE A 122 -2.68 -0.99 -9.49
N SER A 123 -3.95 -1.37 -9.48
CA SER A 123 -4.85 -1.17 -10.62
C SER A 123 -5.08 0.32 -10.93
N CYS A 124 -5.25 1.16 -9.91
CA CYS A 124 -5.32 2.62 -10.07
C CYS A 124 -4.03 3.21 -10.65
N THR A 125 -2.88 2.71 -10.20
CA THR A 125 -1.57 3.09 -10.71
C THR A 125 -1.42 2.74 -12.20
N ALA A 126 -1.79 1.53 -12.59
CA ALA A 126 -1.73 1.09 -13.99
C ALA A 126 -2.53 2.02 -14.91
N GLN A 127 -3.73 2.42 -14.49
CA GLN A 127 -4.54 3.41 -15.23
C GLN A 127 -3.85 4.79 -15.32
N TYR A 128 -3.20 5.24 -14.24
CA TYR A 128 -2.48 6.51 -14.24
C TYR A 128 -1.32 6.48 -15.24
N VAL A 129 -0.50 5.45 -15.20
CA VAL A 129 0.64 5.26 -16.11
C VAL A 129 0.15 5.18 -17.56
N TYR A 130 -0.85 4.37 -17.84
CA TYR A 130 -1.43 4.23 -19.19
C TYR A 130 -1.92 5.58 -19.77
N LYS A 131 -2.68 6.35 -18.99
CA LYS A 131 -3.14 7.68 -19.42
C LYS A 131 -1.99 8.64 -19.68
N THR A 132 -0.94 8.59 -18.82
CA THR A 132 0.24 9.45 -18.98
C THR A 132 0.99 9.12 -20.25
N MET A 133 1.10 7.85 -20.63
CA MET A 133 1.74 7.41 -21.88
C MET A 133 0.93 7.81 -23.12
N ASN A 134 -0.40 7.61 -23.12
CA ASN A 134 -1.24 7.93 -24.29
C ASN A 134 -1.31 9.44 -24.58
N HIS A 135 -1.27 10.30 -23.58
CA HIS A 135 -1.19 11.76 -23.78
C HIS A 135 0.15 12.23 -24.38
N GLN A 136 1.11 11.34 -24.60
CA GLN A 136 2.38 11.65 -25.23
C GLN A 136 2.38 11.35 -26.73
N GLN A 137 1.40 10.61 -27.24
CA GLN A 137 1.31 10.19 -28.64
C GLN A 137 0.41 11.10 -29.50
N ASN A 138 -0.32 12.02 -28.87
CA ASN A 138 -1.15 13.04 -29.52
C ASN A 138 -0.60 14.45 -29.25
#